data_a9df70da89cc9b6d12f9ebed8ac4f2da
#
_entry.id   a9df70da89cc9b6d12f9ebed8ac4f2da
#
_cell.length_a   1.000
_cell.length_b   1.000
_cell.length_c   1.000
_cell.angle_alpha   90.00
_cell.angle_beta   90.00
_cell.angle_gamma   90.00
#
_symmetry.space_group_name_H-M   'P 1'
#
loop_
_entity.id
_entity.type
_entity.pdbx_description
1 polymer ?
#
loop_
_entity_poly.entity_id
_entity_poly.type
_entity_poly.pdbx_seq_one_letter_code
_entity_poly.pdbx_strand_id
1 'polypeptide(L)'
;EPDAFNRLSAYLSNDAPKSVEAKPMKGDFVALRSEILDWTGKDAFTFFFIDPKGWSPIVIDVLTPLLLRPRSEFLINFIYEFINRTASMSQFRDAMRRLLGKEVALKDRTPEERELALVGAYRETLKTVVPSGRKPFNARTAYVTVMHPEKERTKYHLVYLSCHPKGIVEFMNISQAVDIVQARVRLASQLAEQAAKSRTM
;
A
#
# COMPACT_ATOMS: atom_id res chain seq x y z
N GLU A 1 -13.57 5.19 14.70
CA GLU A 1 -13.88 6.23 15.73
C GLU A 1 -14.99 7.14 15.21
N PRO A 2 -16.10 7.33 15.96
CA PRO A 2 -17.21 8.18 15.51
C PRO A 2 -16.79 9.62 15.18
N ASP A 3 -15.86 10.17 15.96
CA ASP A 3 -15.36 11.53 15.80
C ASP A 3 -14.56 11.71 14.49
N ALA A 4 -13.77 10.72 14.08
CA ALA A 4 -13.01 10.77 12.82
C ALA A 4 -13.93 10.82 11.59
N PHE A 5 -15.01 10.05 11.60
CA PHE A 5 -16.00 10.06 10.52
C PHE A 5 -16.73 11.41 10.45
N ASN A 6 -17.13 11.96 11.58
CA ASN A 6 -17.82 13.25 11.63
C ASN A 6 -16.91 14.38 11.12
N ARG A 7 -15.64 14.39 11.52
CA ARG A 7 -14.64 15.36 11.02
C ARG A 7 -14.42 15.23 9.51
N LEU A 8 -14.29 14.01 9.00
CA LEU A 8 -14.16 13.76 7.56
C LEU A 8 -15.42 14.25 6.81
N SER A 9 -16.60 13.92 7.31
CA SER A 9 -17.88 14.35 6.70
C SER A 9 -18.00 15.86 6.65
N ALA A 10 -17.66 16.54 7.76
CA ALA A 10 -17.68 17.99 7.83
C ALA A 10 -16.68 18.63 6.85
N TYR A 11 -15.44 18.09 6.78
CA TYR A 11 -14.43 18.55 5.83
C TYR A 11 -14.91 18.40 4.38
N LEU A 12 -15.40 17.21 4.02
CA LEU A 12 -15.87 16.94 2.65
C LEU A 12 -17.06 17.85 2.26
N SER A 13 -17.93 18.18 3.20
CA SER A 13 -19.07 19.07 2.94
C SER A 13 -18.68 20.53 2.81
N ASN A 14 -17.68 20.99 3.56
CA ASN A 14 -17.35 22.42 3.67
C ASN A 14 -16.18 22.83 2.79
N ASP A 15 -15.17 21.97 2.66
CA ASP A 15 -13.85 22.32 2.11
C ASP A 15 -13.53 21.57 0.80
N ALA A 16 -14.27 20.49 0.46
CA ALA A 16 -14.05 19.82 -0.81
C ALA A 16 -14.44 20.72 -1.99
N PRO A 17 -13.66 20.72 -3.10
CA PRO A 17 -14.02 21.47 -4.29
C PRO A 17 -15.41 21.09 -4.80
N LYS A 18 -16.26 22.05 -5.14
CA LYS A 18 -17.63 21.80 -5.65
C LYS A 18 -17.69 20.95 -6.92
N SER A 19 -16.59 20.89 -7.66
CA SER A 19 -16.44 20.03 -8.84
C SER A 19 -16.15 18.56 -8.53
N VAL A 20 -15.95 18.22 -7.26
CA VAL A 20 -15.64 16.87 -6.79
C VAL A 20 -16.83 16.34 -6.00
N GLU A 21 -17.42 15.24 -6.48
CA GLU A 21 -18.38 14.48 -5.70
C GLU A 21 -17.63 13.65 -4.64
N ALA A 22 -17.97 13.85 -3.38
CA ALA A 22 -17.34 13.18 -2.27
C ALA A 22 -18.37 12.44 -1.39
N LYS A 23 -18.10 11.16 -1.13
CA LYS A 23 -18.97 10.31 -0.31
C LYS A 23 -18.18 9.67 0.84
N PRO A 24 -18.30 10.16 2.09
CA PRO A 24 -17.74 9.46 3.22
C PRO A 24 -18.57 8.19 3.54
N MET A 25 -17.88 7.07 3.77
CA MET A 25 -18.51 5.81 4.14
C MET A 25 -18.04 5.38 5.52
N LYS A 26 -18.95 4.98 6.39
CA LYS A 26 -18.66 4.53 7.77
C LYS A 26 -18.86 3.04 7.89
N GLY A 27 -17.80 2.31 8.18
CA GLY A 27 -17.89 0.87 8.38
C GLY A 27 -16.54 0.18 8.23
N ASP A 28 -16.61 -1.14 8.30
CA ASP A 28 -15.48 -2.00 7.96
C ASP A 28 -15.29 -2.05 6.44
N PHE A 29 -14.05 -1.91 5.99
CA PHE A 29 -13.71 -1.88 4.57
C PHE A 29 -14.21 -3.14 3.82
N VAL A 30 -14.12 -4.31 4.45
CA VAL A 30 -14.54 -5.57 3.83
C VAL A 30 -16.06 -5.58 3.60
N ALA A 31 -16.82 -5.06 4.56
CA ALA A 31 -18.28 -4.93 4.45
C ALA A 31 -18.69 -3.88 3.42
N LEU A 32 -17.92 -2.79 3.30
CA LEU A 32 -18.24 -1.67 2.40
C LEU A 32 -17.83 -1.91 0.94
N ARG A 33 -17.11 -2.99 0.61
CA ARG A 33 -16.59 -3.23 -0.75
C ARG A 33 -17.66 -3.15 -1.85
N SER A 34 -18.82 -3.74 -1.63
CA SER A 34 -19.90 -3.70 -2.63
C SER A 34 -20.41 -2.27 -2.84
N GLU A 35 -20.62 -1.53 -1.75
CA GLU A 35 -21.04 -0.12 -1.83
C GLU A 35 -20.00 0.75 -2.53
N ILE A 36 -18.71 0.54 -2.29
CA ILE A 36 -17.62 1.23 -2.96
C ILE A 36 -17.65 0.92 -4.47
N LEU A 37 -17.82 -0.35 -4.84
CA LEU A 37 -17.87 -0.76 -6.24
C LEU A 37 -19.10 -0.20 -6.96
N ASP A 38 -20.26 -0.16 -6.30
CA ASP A 38 -21.48 0.41 -6.83
C ASP A 38 -21.34 1.93 -7.04
N TRP A 39 -20.75 2.63 -6.07
CA TRP A 39 -20.51 4.07 -6.17
C TRP A 39 -19.51 4.42 -7.27
N THR A 40 -18.43 3.65 -7.44
CA THR A 40 -17.47 3.89 -8.52
C THR A 40 -18.01 3.56 -9.91
N GLY A 41 -19.11 2.82 -10.00
CA GLY A 41 -19.71 2.40 -11.27
C GLY A 41 -18.80 1.47 -12.09
N LYS A 42 -19.27 1.02 -13.24
CA LYS A 42 -18.53 0.03 -14.08
C LYS A 42 -17.63 0.68 -15.13
N ASP A 43 -17.95 1.88 -15.57
CA ASP A 43 -17.33 2.50 -16.76
C ASP A 43 -16.26 3.54 -16.41
N ALA A 44 -16.29 4.10 -15.20
CA ALA A 44 -15.30 5.07 -14.76
C ALA A 44 -13.93 4.42 -14.54
N PHE A 45 -12.85 5.15 -14.81
CA PHE A 45 -11.52 4.80 -14.31
C PHE A 45 -11.51 4.99 -12.80
N THR A 46 -10.95 4.03 -12.06
CA THR A 46 -10.89 4.09 -10.60
C THR A 46 -9.45 3.89 -10.12
N PHE A 47 -9.01 4.80 -9.28
CA PHE A 47 -7.75 4.66 -8.54
C PHE A 47 -8.07 4.29 -7.10
N PHE A 48 -7.64 3.11 -6.68
CA PHE A 48 -7.80 2.65 -5.30
C PHE A 48 -6.54 2.92 -4.50
N PHE A 49 -6.62 3.81 -3.52
CA PHE A 49 -5.59 3.96 -2.49
C PHE A 49 -6.03 3.20 -1.25
N ILE A 50 -5.29 2.15 -0.88
CA ILE A 50 -5.62 1.24 0.22
C ILE A 50 -4.56 1.38 1.30
N ASP A 51 -4.92 2.07 2.39
CA ASP A 51 -4.07 2.33 3.55
C ASP A 51 -4.69 1.75 4.83
N PRO A 52 -4.51 0.45 5.10
CA PRO A 52 -5.14 -0.22 6.22
C PRO A 52 -4.37 -0.01 7.53
N LYS A 53 -5.05 -0.14 8.67
CA LYS A 53 -4.41 -0.20 10.00
C LYS A 53 -3.68 -1.52 10.29
N GLY A 54 -3.86 -2.53 9.47
CA GLY A 54 -3.22 -3.85 9.59
C GLY A 54 -3.23 -4.57 8.25
N TRP A 55 -2.65 -5.74 8.17
CA TRP A 55 -2.52 -6.48 6.92
C TRP A 55 -3.78 -7.25 6.48
N SER A 56 -4.76 -7.48 7.38
CA SER A 56 -5.99 -8.23 7.04
C SER A 56 -6.77 -7.64 5.86
N PRO A 57 -6.93 -6.31 5.73
CA PRO A 57 -7.67 -5.73 4.61
C PRO A 57 -6.95 -5.84 3.26
N ILE A 58 -5.65 -6.12 3.23
CA ILE A 58 -4.87 -6.27 2.00
C ILE A 58 -4.58 -7.73 1.62
N VAL A 59 -5.22 -8.67 2.31
CA VAL A 59 -5.20 -10.08 1.91
C VAL A 59 -5.86 -10.23 0.53
N ILE A 60 -5.30 -11.08 -0.31
CA ILE A 60 -5.70 -11.22 -1.71
C ILE A 60 -7.21 -11.51 -1.87
N ASP A 61 -7.76 -12.43 -1.08
CA ASP A 61 -9.19 -12.76 -1.11
C ASP A 61 -10.08 -11.54 -0.83
N VAL A 62 -9.62 -10.66 0.07
CA VAL A 62 -10.32 -9.43 0.42
C VAL A 62 -10.27 -8.43 -0.73
N LEU A 63 -9.14 -8.32 -1.41
CA LEU A 63 -8.96 -7.38 -2.52
C LEU A 63 -9.53 -7.88 -3.85
N THR A 64 -9.74 -9.18 -4.00
CA THR A 64 -10.17 -9.81 -5.27
C THR A 64 -11.36 -9.10 -5.93
N PRO A 65 -12.46 -8.76 -5.25
CA PRO A 65 -13.58 -8.05 -5.90
C PRO A 65 -13.19 -6.70 -6.53
N LEU A 66 -12.24 -5.99 -5.89
CA LEU A 66 -11.73 -4.73 -6.42
C LEU A 66 -10.74 -4.97 -7.58
N LEU A 67 -9.85 -5.96 -7.43
CA LEU A 67 -8.83 -6.31 -8.43
C LEU A 67 -9.45 -6.79 -9.75
N LEU A 68 -10.61 -7.44 -9.69
CA LEU A 68 -11.36 -7.89 -10.87
C LEU A 68 -12.07 -6.74 -11.62
N ARG A 69 -12.18 -5.56 -11.00
CA ARG A 69 -12.82 -4.41 -11.64
C ARG A 69 -11.97 -3.90 -12.81
N PRO A 70 -12.53 -3.77 -14.03
CA PRO A 70 -11.81 -3.21 -15.16
C PRO A 70 -11.50 -1.72 -14.95
N ARG A 71 -10.51 -1.21 -15.69
CA ARG A 71 -10.14 0.23 -15.69
C ARG A 71 -9.78 0.75 -14.31
N SER A 72 -9.04 -0.06 -13.54
CA SER A 72 -8.63 0.26 -12.18
C SER A 72 -7.12 0.21 -12.01
N GLU A 73 -6.61 1.07 -11.16
CA GLU A 73 -5.25 1.05 -10.66
C GLU A 73 -5.25 1.07 -9.14
N PHE A 74 -4.18 0.57 -8.54
CA PHE A 74 -4.11 0.37 -7.10
C PHE A 74 -2.80 0.90 -6.56
N LEU A 75 -2.87 1.61 -5.43
CA LEU A 75 -1.75 1.93 -4.58
C LEU A 75 -2.04 1.35 -3.20
N ILE A 76 -1.26 0.37 -2.78
CA ILE A 76 -1.53 -0.43 -1.59
C ILE A 76 -0.40 -0.24 -0.60
N ASN A 77 -0.72 0.20 0.62
CA ASN A 77 0.24 0.24 1.72
C ASN A 77 0.47 -1.18 2.27
N PHE A 78 1.61 -1.77 1.87
CA PHE A 78 2.10 -3.04 2.37
C PHE A 78 2.93 -2.78 3.63
N ILE A 79 2.33 -2.96 4.81
CA ILE A 79 2.90 -2.62 6.12
C ILE A 79 4.02 -3.60 6.48
N TYR A 80 5.18 -3.44 5.85
CA TYR A 80 6.30 -4.37 5.93
C TYR A 80 6.77 -4.63 7.36
N GLU A 81 6.92 -3.59 8.17
CA GLU A 81 7.39 -3.75 9.54
C GLU A 81 6.55 -4.74 10.35
N PHE A 82 5.23 -4.68 10.20
CA PHE A 82 4.32 -5.59 10.89
C PHE A 82 4.33 -6.99 10.27
N ILE A 83 4.29 -7.07 8.94
CA ILE A 83 4.29 -8.34 8.19
C ILE A 83 5.59 -9.11 8.45
N ASN A 84 6.76 -8.47 8.39
CA ASN A 84 8.06 -9.11 8.64
C ASN A 84 8.14 -9.69 10.06
N ARG A 85 7.62 -8.98 11.05
CA ARG A 85 7.60 -9.44 12.45
C ARG A 85 6.73 -10.70 12.63
N THR A 86 5.59 -10.76 11.96
CA THR A 86 4.62 -11.87 12.08
C THR A 86 4.92 -13.03 11.15
N ALA A 87 5.62 -12.81 10.04
CA ALA A 87 5.84 -13.80 8.99
C ALA A 87 6.60 -15.07 9.44
N SER A 88 7.40 -14.99 10.52
CA SER A 88 8.12 -16.14 11.09
C SER A 88 7.36 -16.84 12.22
N MET A 89 6.21 -16.33 12.64
CA MET A 89 5.42 -16.88 13.73
C MET A 89 4.48 -17.96 13.21
N SER A 90 4.56 -19.17 13.77
CA SER A 90 3.76 -20.33 13.34
C SER A 90 2.25 -20.08 13.38
N GLN A 91 1.78 -19.33 14.37
CA GLN A 91 0.37 -18.96 14.56
C GLN A 91 -0.19 -18.09 13.42
N PHE A 92 0.67 -17.43 12.64
CA PHE A 92 0.26 -16.58 11.51
C PHE A 92 0.55 -17.22 10.14
N ARG A 93 0.98 -18.48 10.08
CA ARG A 93 1.35 -19.15 8.84
C ARG A 93 0.24 -19.10 7.78
N ASP A 94 -0.98 -19.50 8.14
CA ASP A 94 -2.10 -19.51 7.21
C ASP A 94 -2.51 -18.10 6.78
N ALA A 95 -2.46 -17.17 7.71
CA ALA A 95 -2.74 -15.77 7.43
C ALA A 95 -1.69 -15.16 6.48
N MET A 96 -0.42 -15.49 6.66
CA MET A 96 0.66 -15.08 5.74
C MET A 96 0.52 -15.73 4.37
N ARG A 97 0.13 -17.01 4.31
CA ARG A 97 -0.16 -17.69 3.03
C ARG A 97 -1.30 -17.01 2.28
N ARG A 98 -2.37 -16.62 2.97
CA ARG A 98 -3.47 -15.86 2.35
C ARG A 98 -3.04 -14.47 1.87
N LEU A 99 -2.18 -13.78 2.63
CA LEU A 99 -1.64 -12.47 2.25
C LEU A 99 -0.72 -12.57 1.03
N LEU A 100 0.22 -13.51 1.06
CA LEU A 100 1.29 -13.62 0.07
C LEU A 100 0.93 -14.55 -1.11
N GLY A 101 -0.21 -15.24 -1.03
CA GLY A 101 -0.67 -16.22 -2.01
C GLY A 101 0.12 -17.53 -2.04
N LYS A 102 1.19 -17.63 -1.26
CA LYS A 102 2.06 -18.78 -1.15
C LYS A 102 2.84 -18.78 0.16
N GLU A 103 3.41 -19.92 0.51
CA GLU A 103 4.39 -20.00 1.59
C GLU A 103 5.73 -19.43 1.11
N VAL A 104 6.34 -18.58 1.94
CA VAL A 104 7.64 -17.95 1.65
C VAL A 104 8.66 -18.46 2.65
N ALA A 105 9.70 -19.14 2.15
CA ALA A 105 10.80 -19.60 2.98
C ALA A 105 11.64 -18.39 3.42
N LEU A 106 11.70 -18.14 4.72
CA LEU A 106 12.40 -16.97 5.31
C LEU A 106 13.61 -17.36 6.16
N LYS A 107 13.79 -18.67 6.42
CA LYS A 107 14.91 -19.18 7.17
C LYS A 107 16.22 -18.88 6.44
N ASP A 108 17.25 -18.55 7.18
CA ASP A 108 18.63 -18.29 6.70
C ASP A 108 18.75 -17.13 5.66
N ARG A 109 17.75 -16.25 5.56
CA ARG A 109 17.79 -15.05 4.73
C ARG A 109 18.29 -13.84 5.52
N THR A 110 19.05 -12.99 4.86
CA THR A 110 19.37 -11.65 5.39
C THR A 110 18.09 -10.79 5.50
N PRO A 111 18.12 -9.70 6.28
CA PRO A 111 16.98 -8.78 6.38
C PRO A 111 16.51 -8.29 5.02
N GLU A 112 17.42 -7.94 4.13
CA GLU A 112 17.16 -7.44 2.78
C GLU A 112 16.51 -8.53 1.89
N GLU A 113 17.04 -9.74 1.94
CA GLU A 113 16.49 -10.88 1.21
C GLU A 113 15.08 -11.24 1.69
N ARG A 114 14.82 -11.13 2.99
CA ARG A 114 13.48 -11.33 3.57
C ARG A 114 12.50 -10.28 3.06
N GLU A 115 12.92 -9.03 3.05
CA GLU A 115 12.12 -7.91 2.55
C GLU A 115 11.73 -8.12 1.08
N LEU A 116 12.71 -8.39 0.23
CA LEU A 116 12.49 -8.67 -1.18
C LEU A 116 11.59 -9.90 -1.41
N ALA A 117 11.76 -10.97 -0.60
CA ALA A 117 10.94 -12.16 -0.70
C ALA A 117 9.48 -11.90 -0.34
N LEU A 118 9.22 -11.14 0.72
CA LEU A 118 7.85 -10.84 1.18
C LEU A 118 7.13 -9.90 0.21
N VAL A 119 7.73 -8.76 -0.12
CA VAL A 119 7.11 -7.80 -1.04
C VAL A 119 7.02 -8.39 -2.46
N GLY A 120 8.01 -9.17 -2.89
CA GLY A 120 8.02 -9.87 -4.17
C GLY A 120 6.89 -10.89 -4.27
N ALA A 121 6.68 -11.74 -3.25
CA ALA A 121 5.59 -12.71 -3.23
C ALA A 121 4.23 -12.02 -3.32
N TYR A 122 4.00 -10.97 -2.55
CA TYR A 122 2.76 -10.20 -2.59
C TYR A 122 2.48 -9.60 -3.97
N ARG A 123 3.49 -8.96 -4.57
CA ARG A 123 3.39 -8.35 -5.90
C ARG A 123 3.06 -9.38 -6.99
N GLU A 124 3.72 -10.54 -6.97
CA GLU A 124 3.44 -11.62 -7.93
C GLU A 124 2.00 -12.11 -7.78
N THR A 125 1.52 -12.31 -6.55
CA THR A 125 0.15 -12.76 -6.32
C THR A 125 -0.89 -11.73 -6.77
N LEU A 126 -0.67 -10.44 -6.53
CA LEU A 126 -1.55 -9.40 -7.06
C LEU A 126 -1.71 -9.50 -8.58
N LYS A 127 -0.63 -9.75 -9.31
CA LYS A 127 -0.66 -9.88 -10.78
C LYS A 127 -1.46 -11.08 -11.27
N THR A 128 -1.52 -12.17 -10.50
CA THR A 128 -2.25 -13.38 -10.91
C THR A 128 -3.76 -13.24 -10.82
N VAL A 129 -4.26 -12.35 -9.96
CA VAL A 129 -5.70 -12.14 -9.75
C VAL A 129 -6.29 -11.22 -10.80
N VAL A 130 -5.52 -10.24 -11.27
CA VAL A 130 -6.00 -9.29 -12.28
C VAL A 130 -6.17 -10.02 -13.62
N PRO A 131 -7.35 -9.96 -14.25
CA PRO A 131 -7.63 -10.69 -15.48
C PRO A 131 -6.65 -10.31 -16.60
N SER A 132 -5.91 -11.29 -17.10
CA SER A 132 -4.99 -11.16 -18.23
C SER A 132 -5.72 -11.14 -19.57
N GLY A 133 -6.82 -10.45 -19.68
CA GLY A 133 -7.73 -10.66 -20.82
C GLY A 133 -8.07 -9.45 -21.67
N ARG A 134 -7.68 -8.25 -21.31
CA ARG A 134 -7.86 -7.07 -22.16
C ARG A 134 -6.55 -6.63 -22.75
N LYS A 135 -6.18 -7.28 -23.85
CA LYS A 135 -5.05 -6.84 -24.69
C LYS A 135 -5.03 -5.31 -24.85
N PRO A 136 -3.84 -4.70 -24.84
CA PRO A 136 -2.54 -5.36 -25.00
C PRO A 136 -1.70 -5.49 -23.71
N PHE A 137 -2.22 -5.18 -22.52
CA PHE A 137 -1.38 -4.98 -21.34
C PHE A 137 -1.68 -5.98 -20.21
N ASN A 138 -0.65 -6.70 -19.81
CA ASN A 138 -0.69 -7.54 -18.61
C ASN A 138 -0.54 -6.68 -17.34
N ALA A 139 -1.07 -7.18 -16.22
CA ALA A 139 -0.87 -6.57 -14.92
C ALA A 139 0.62 -6.46 -14.57
N ARG A 140 1.03 -5.28 -14.13
CA ARG A 140 2.39 -4.95 -13.71
C ARG A 140 2.37 -4.29 -12.34
N THR A 141 3.43 -4.51 -11.58
CA THR A 141 3.59 -3.90 -10.27
C THR A 141 4.92 -3.20 -10.16
N ALA A 142 4.93 -2.08 -9.47
CA ALA A 142 6.12 -1.42 -8.95
C ALA A 142 5.94 -1.15 -7.47
N TYR A 143 6.98 -0.74 -6.76
CA TYR A 143 6.85 -0.30 -5.38
C TYR A 143 7.92 0.75 -5.05
N VAL A 144 7.63 1.56 -4.05
CA VAL A 144 8.57 2.44 -3.39
C VAL A 144 8.66 2.07 -1.92
N THR A 145 9.87 2.06 -1.39
CA THR A 145 10.13 1.78 0.02
C THR A 145 10.03 3.08 0.81
N VAL A 146 9.25 3.06 1.89
CA VAL A 146 9.20 4.16 2.85
C VAL A 146 9.90 3.74 4.12
N MET A 147 10.99 4.45 4.41
CA MET A 147 11.84 4.19 5.55
C MET A 147 11.26 4.81 6.84
N HIS A 148 11.63 4.23 7.97
CA HIS A 148 11.35 4.88 9.25
C HIS A 148 12.16 6.18 9.35
N PRO A 149 11.56 7.30 9.82
CA PRO A 149 12.24 8.60 9.82
C PRO A 149 13.51 8.63 10.68
N GLU A 150 13.52 7.90 11.80
CA GLU A 150 14.59 7.92 12.80
C GLU A 150 15.43 6.62 12.84
N LYS A 151 15.07 5.59 12.09
CA LYS A 151 15.72 4.27 12.17
C LYS A 151 16.10 3.76 10.79
N GLU A 152 17.21 3.05 10.70
CA GLU A 152 17.67 2.38 9.49
C GLU A 152 16.86 1.10 9.23
N ARG A 153 15.57 1.24 8.98
CA ARG A 153 14.69 0.14 8.65
C ARG A 153 13.50 0.58 7.80
N THR A 154 13.01 -0.31 7.00
CA THR A 154 11.79 -0.13 6.21
C THR A 154 10.56 -0.12 7.14
N LYS A 155 9.70 0.88 6.95
CA LYS A 155 8.41 0.99 7.64
C LYS A 155 7.33 0.26 6.83
N TYR A 156 7.19 0.62 5.56
CA TYR A 156 6.24 0.00 4.64
C TYR A 156 6.68 0.17 3.18
N HIS A 157 6.02 -0.55 2.30
CA HIS A 157 6.11 -0.33 0.86
C HIS A 157 4.78 0.17 0.32
N LEU A 158 4.82 1.18 -0.54
CA LEU A 158 3.68 1.51 -1.37
C LEU A 158 3.78 0.69 -2.66
N VAL A 159 2.92 -0.32 -2.77
CA VAL A 159 2.87 -1.22 -3.92
C VAL A 159 1.84 -0.69 -4.91
N TYR A 160 2.30 -0.38 -6.10
CA TYR A 160 1.48 0.07 -7.21
C TYR A 160 1.20 -1.07 -8.18
N LEU A 161 -0.05 -1.18 -8.62
CA LEU A 161 -0.53 -2.15 -9.60
C LEU A 161 -1.30 -1.44 -10.71
N SER A 162 -0.89 -1.66 -11.94
CA SER A 162 -1.56 -1.15 -13.14
C SER A 162 -1.47 -2.14 -14.30
N CYS A 163 -2.48 -2.14 -15.16
CA CYS A 163 -2.42 -2.82 -16.45
C CYS A 163 -1.88 -1.91 -17.56
N HIS A 164 -1.63 -0.62 -17.30
CA HIS A 164 -1.16 0.32 -18.30
C HIS A 164 0.33 0.63 -18.12
N PRO A 165 1.19 0.43 -19.15
CA PRO A 165 2.64 0.65 -19.03
C PRO A 165 3.00 2.08 -18.59
N LYS A 166 2.27 3.09 -19.10
CA LYS A 166 2.52 4.49 -18.74
C LYS A 166 2.32 4.73 -17.24
N GLY A 167 1.32 4.10 -16.60
CA GLY A 167 1.12 4.21 -15.15
C GLY A 167 2.36 3.73 -14.37
N ILE A 168 2.97 2.63 -14.79
CA ILE A 168 4.21 2.14 -14.17
C ILE A 168 5.37 3.14 -14.35
N VAL A 169 5.53 3.71 -15.54
CA VAL A 169 6.61 4.69 -15.81
C VAL A 169 6.41 5.93 -14.93
N GLU A 170 5.21 6.49 -14.88
CA GLU A 170 4.91 7.65 -14.04
C GLU A 170 5.11 7.35 -12.56
N PHE A 171 4.68 6.17 -12.09
CA PHE A 171 4.94 5.76 -10.71
C PHE A 171 6.44 5.67 -10.40
N MET A 172 7.25 5.12 -11.30
CA MET A 172 8.70 5.05 -11.13
C MET A 172 9.36 6.42 -11.07
N ASN A 173 8.91 7.37 -11.90
CA ASN A 173 9.39 8.76 -11.88
C ASN A 173 9.07 9.42 -10.52
N ILE A 174 7.86 9.23 -10.02
CA ILE A 174 7.44 9.75 -8.71
C ILE A 174 8.27 9.08 -7.60
N SER A 175 8.53 7.78 -7.69
CA SER A 175 9.31 7.04 -6.69
C SER A 175 10.72 7.61 -6.53
N GLN A 176 11.39 7.99 -7.61
CA GLN A 176 12.69 8.64 -7.55
C GLN A 176 12.65 9.98 -6.78
N ALA A 177 11.60 10.77 -7.00
CA ALA A 177 11.42 12.01 -6.26
C ALA A 177 11.16 11.76 -4.75
N VAL A 178 10.40 10.72 -4.42
CA VAL A 178 10.16 10.30 -3.02
C VAL A 178 11.47 9.88 -2.35
N ASP A 179 12.33 9.11 -3.02
CA ASP A 179 13.62 8.68 -2.48
C ASP A 179 14.53 9.87 -2.15
N ILE A 180 14.57 10.87 -3.02
CA ILE A 180 15.32 12.11 -2.78
C ILE A 180 14.78 12.86 -1.55
N VAL A 181 13.46 12.99 -1.42
CA VAL A 181 12.83 13.65 -0.27
C VAL A 181 13.11 12.90 1.01
N GLN A 182 12.97 11.57 1.01
CA GLN A 182 13.29 10.73 2.17
C GLN A 182 14.75 10.89 2.63
N ALA A 183 15.70 10.84 1.68
CA ALA A 183 17.11 11.02 1.98
C ALA A 183 17.38 12.38 2.65
N ARG A 184 16.78 13.47 2.14
CA ARG A 184 16.91 14.81 2.72
C ARG A 184 16.33 14.92 4.13
N VAL A 185 15.12 14.40 4.35
CA VAL A 185 14.45 14.42 5.65
C VAL A 185 15.25 13.64 6.69
N ARG A 186 15.76 12.46 6.33
CA ARG A 186 16.56 11.62 7.24
C ARG A 186 17.88 12.29 7.59
N LEU A 187 18.57 12.88 6.62
CA LEU A 187 19.80 13.63 6.86
C LEU A 187 19.55 14.81 7.83
N ALA A 188 18.47 15.57 7.61
CA ALA A 188 18.11 16.66 8.49
C ALA A 188 17.83 16.19 9.92
N SER A 189 17.12 15.07 10.11
CA SER A 189 16.88 14.47 11.43
C SER A 189 18.20 14.05 12.11
N GLN A 190 19.10 13.40 11.39
CA GLN A 190 20.40 12.97 11.92
C GLN A 190 21.26 14.16 12.37
N LEU A 191 21.31 15.23 11.57
CA LEU A 191 22.03 16.45 11.91
C LEU A 191 21.44 17.16 13.14
N ALA A 192 20.12 17.19 13.27
CA ALA A 192 19.43 17.73 14.43
C ALA A 192 19.75 16.94 15.72
N GLU A 193 19.76 15.62 15.66
CA GLU A 193 20.15 14.76 16.78
C GLU A 193 21.61 14.95 17.20
N GLN A 194 22.53 15.07 16.22
CA GLN A 194 23.95 15.32 16.51
C GLN A 194 24.14 16.67 17.18
N ALA A 195 23.46 17.72 16.68
CA ALA A 195 23.50 19.06 17.28
C ALA A 195 22.92 19.09 18.71
N ALA A 196 21.87 18.31 18.97
CA ALA A 196 21.31 18.19 20.33
C ALA A 196 22.27 17.50 21.29
N LYS A 197 22.94 16.42 20.86
CA LYS A 197 23.94 15.69 21.68
C LYS A 197 25.17 16.54 22.00
N SER A 198 25.65 17.36 21.06
CA SER A 198 26.81 18.24 21.28
C SER A 198 26.52 19.43 22.21
N ARG A 199 25.28 19.78 22.46
CA ARG A 199 24.88 20.84 23.42
C ARG A 199 24.73 20.34 24.87
N THR A 200 24.69 19.02 25.07
CA THR A 200 24.51 18.37 26.36
C THR A 200 25.83 17.86 26.97
N MET A 201 26.93 18.00 26.27
CA MET A 201 28.32 17.82 26.74
C MET A 201 28.93 19.17 27.08
#